data_e6c99fa6ffe2bef847456298a5ab8cca
#
_entry.id   e6c99fa6ffe2bef847456298a5ab8cca
#
_cell.length_a   1.000
_cell.length_b   1.000
_cell.length_c   1.000
_cell.angle_alpha   90.00
_cell.angle_beta   90.00
_cell.angle_gamma   90.00
#
_symmetry.space_group_name_H-M   'P 1'
#
loop_
_entity.id
_entity.type
_entity.pdbx_description
1 polymer ?
#
loop_
_entity_poly.entity_id
_entity_poly.type
_entity_poly.pdbx_seq_one_letter_code
_entity_poly.pdbx_strand_id
1 'polypeptide(L)'
;PTRSQRHGGELFVLNNTKLQCVTFCIDSNFTASSDEAGSLVNQASDTLEHIRALAQEHSTLLAAFSDHLDTVCLLSYSAEQAESESETLLRAIRQEIRSLNSVNHLIHLTGAASKLLDGDTENIPTAVEQAKTALKWRLEKRQSSVLVFNEQTDAALREIVMFYTGEWENSLSDAVEHMDTDSAAALIRRVWSKWEEYRTRQPLFSAGADAVLP
;
A
#
# COMPACT_ATOMS: atom_id res chain seq x y z
N PRO A 1 16.48 -34.78 20.17
CA PRO A 1 15.50 -34.76 19.13
C PRO A 1 14.29 -34.00 19.62
N THR A 2 14.23 -32.71 19.30
CA THR A 2 13.21 -31.77 19.75
C THR A 2 11.98 -31.93 18.87
N ARG A 3 10.89 -32.37 19.48
CA ARG A 3 9.57 -32.50 18.86
C ARG A 3 9.06 -31.10 18.48
N SER A 4 9.04 -30.81 17.18
CA SER A 4 8.31 -29.69 16.61
C SER A 4 6.82 -29.88 16.91
N GLN A 5 6.26 -29.09 17.81
CA GLN A 5 4.82 -28.99 18.00
C GLN A 5 4.23 -28.27 16.76
N ARG A 6 3.62 -29.05 15.88
CA ARG A 6 2.69 -28.52 14.88
C ARG A 6 1.47 -28.03 15.66
N HIS A 7 1.31 -26.72 15.79
CA HIS A 7 0.03 -26.15 16.15
C HIS A 7 -0.93 -26.48 15.01
N GLY A 8 -1.92 -27.30 15.29
CA GLY A 8 -3.03 -27.59 14.40
C GLY A 8 -3.70 -26.26 14.05
N GLY A 9 -3.76 -25.91 12.76
CA GLY A 9 -4.48 -24.74 12.30
C GLY A 9 -5.95 -24.91 12.69
N GLU A 10 -6.41 -24.16 13.69
CA GLU A 10 -7.83 -23.90 13.84
C GLU A 10 -8.28 -23.26 12.55
N LEU A 11 -9.17 -23.91 11.81
CA LEU A 11 -9.91 -23.33 10.72
C LEU A 11 -10.75 -22.20 11.34
N PHE A 12 -10.31 -20.96 11.18
CA PHE A 12 -11.12 -19.82 11.56
C PHE A 12 -12.36 -19.81 10.68
N VAL A 13 -13.49 -20.16 11.27
CA VAL A 13 -14.80 -20.06 10.62
C VAL A 13 -15.17 -18.58 10.65
N LEU A 14 -15.00 -17.90 9.50
CA LEU A 14 -15.27 -16.49 9.34
C LEU A 14 -16.76 -16.21 9.02
N ASN A 15 -17.66 -17.02 9.56
CA ASN A 15 -19.10 -16.88 9.34
C ASN A 15 -19.60 -15.49 9.79
N ASN A 16 -20.35 -14.84 8.92
CA ASN A 16 -20.94 -13.53 9.16
C ASN A 16 -19.91 -12.43 9.49
N THR A 17 -18.75 -12.47 8.84
CA THR A 17 -17.71 -11.44 8.96
C THR A 17 -17.38 -10.82 7.62
N LYS A 18 -16.67 -9.69 7.65
CA LYS A 18 -16.02 -9.07 6.49
C LYS A 18 -14.52 -9.08 6.70
N LEU A 19 -13.79 -9.26 5.61
CA LEU A 19 -12.33 -9.21 5.57
C LEU A 19 -11.84 -7.90 4.97
N GLN A 20 -10.75 -7.38 5.50
CA GLN A 20 -9.99 -6.29 4.92
C GLN A 20 -8.49 -6.55 5.09
N CYS A 21 -7.71 -6.24 4.09
CA CYS A 21 -6.27 -6.21 4.19
C CYS A 21 -5.79 -4.77 4.23
N VAL A 22 -4.91 -4.45 5.16
CA VAL A 22 -4.20 -3.17 5.21
C VAL A 22 -2.71 -3.45 5.11
N THR A 23 -2.03 -2.74 4.22
CA THR A 23 -0.59 -2.87 4.01
C THR A 23 0.08 -1.51 4.12
N PHE A 24 1.35 -1.52 4.50
CA PHE A 24 2.15 -0.32 4.72
C PHE A 24 3.48 -0.44 4.00
N CYS A 25 3.98 0.67 3.50
CA CYS A 25 5.30 0.78 2.90
C CYS A 25 6.01 2.03 3.42
N ILE A 26 7.30 1.90 3.69
CA ILE A 26 8.18 3.00 4.09
C ILE A 26 9.07 3.35 2.89
N ASP A 27 8.84 4.52 2.33
CA ASP A 27 9.75 5.11 1.35
C ASP A 27 10.78 6.00 2.08
N SER A 28 12.06 5.84 1.80
CA SER A 28 13.14 6.62 2.42
C SER A 28 13.92 7.43 1.40
N ASN A 29 14.31 8.65 1.76
CA ASN A 29 15.29 9.42 1.01
C ASN A 29 16.69 9.05 1.53
N PHE A 30 17.44 8.26 0.77
CA PHE A 30 18.74 7.67 1.14
C PHE A 30 19.93 8.65 1.25
N THR A 31 19.70 9.90 1.60
CA THR A 31 20.78 10.87 1.87
C THR A 31 21.15 10.97 3.35
N ALA A 32 20.46 10.19 4.20
CA ALA A 32 20.70 10.21 5.64
C ALA A 32 21.95 9.43 6.03
N SER A 33 22.65 9.87 7.08
CA SER A 33 23.72 9.11 7.71
C SER A 33 23.18 7.81 8.33
N SER A 34 24.03 6.80 8.55
CA SER A 34 23.62 5.50 9.09
C SER A 34 22.91 5.60 10.46
N ASP A 35 23.33 6.55 11.30
CA ASP A 35 22.77 6.74 12.64
C ASP A 35 21.39 7.41 12.59
N GLU A 36 21.20 8.38 11.69
CA GLU A 36 19.88 8.98 11.43
C GLU A 36 18.91 7.96 10.85
N ALA A 37 19.35 7.15 9.89
CA ALA A 37 18.53 6.09 9.31
C ALA A 37 18.02 5.10 10.36
N GLY A 38 18.87 4.68 11.32
CA GLY A 38 18.49 3.80 12.42
C GLY A 38 17.39 4.38 13.32
N SER A 39 17.50 5.65 13.68
CA SER A 39 16.48 6.35 14.49
C SER A 39 15.13 6.43 13.75
N LEU A 40 15.15 6.70 12.45
CA LEU A 40 13.96 6.85 11.63
C LEU A 40 13.21 5.52 11.43
N VAL A 41 13.95 4.44 11.22
CA VAL A 41 13.37 3.08 11.13
C VAL A 41 12.68 2.71 12.44
N ASN A 42 13.27 3.06 13.59
CA ASN A 42 12.66 2.81 14.90
C ASN A 42 11.35 3.60 15.06
N GLN A 43 11.31 4.89 14.68
CA GLN A 43 10.07 5.68 14.73
C GLN A 43 8.97 5.13 13.86
N ALA A 44 9.30 4.65 12.65
CA ALA A 44 8.34 4.01 11.76
C ALA A 44 7.84 2.69 12.37
N SER A 45 8.73 1.90 12.97
CA SER A 45 8.38 0.66 13.66
C SER A 45 7.42 0.90 14.83
N ASP A 46 7.71 1.90 15.66
CA ASP A 46 6.85 2.28 16.80
C ASP A 46 5.46 2.72 16.30
N THR A 47 5.41 3.47 15.19
CA THR A 47 4.13 3.87 14.57
C THR A 47 3.35 2.67 14.05
N LEU A 48 4.01 1.70 13.41
CA LEU A 48 3.37 0.47 12.94
C LEU A 48 2.84 -0.40 14.09
N GLU A 49 3.56 -0.48 15.21
CA GLU A 49 3.07 -1.17 16.41
C GLU A 49 1.86 -0.46 17.01
N HIS A 50 1.82 0.87 17.01
CA HIS A 50 0.65 1.64 17.45
C HIS A 50 -0.55 1.41 16.51
N ILE A 51 -0.33 1.44 15.20
CA ILE A 51 -1.37 1.11 14.21
C ILE A 51 -1.90 -0.31 14.40
N ARG A 52 -1.03 -1.26 14.73
CA ARG A 52 -1.43 -2.64 15.05
C ARG A 52 -2.32 -2.71 16.30
N ALA A 53 -2.00 -1.94 17.34
CA ALA A 53 -2.85 -1.84 18.52
C ALA A 53 -4.24 -1.25 18.19
N LEU A 54 -4.29 -0.17 17.40
CA LEU A 54 -5.54 0.41 16.90
C LEU A 54 -6.36 -0.61 16.07
N ALA A 55 -5.70 -1.40 15.23
CA ALA A 55 -6.36 -2.45 14.46
C ALA A 55 -7.02 -3.49 15.37
N GLN A 56 -6.41 -3.83 16.49
CA GLN A 56 -6.97 -4.79 17.48
C GLN A 56 -8.14 -4.21 18.27
N GLU A 57 -8.26 -2.89 18.41
CA GLU A 57 -9.40 -2.25 19.08
C GLU A 57 -10.66 -2.24 18.20
N HIS A 58 -10.50 -2.14 16.88
CA HIS A 58 -11.61 -1.99 15.92
C HIS A 58 -11.91 -3.24 15.10
N SER A 59 -11.08 -4.28 15.22
CA SER A 59 -11.21 -5.50 14.40
C SER A 59 -10.60 -6.69 15.09
N THR A 60 -10.83 -7.89 14.54
CA THR A 60 -10.03 -9.07 14.86
C THR A 60 -8.84 -9.14 13.90
N LEU A 61 -7.62 -9.00 14.44
CA LEU A 61 -6.40 -9.18 13.67
C LEU A 61 -6.15 -10.67 13.43
N LEU A 62 -6.39 -11.15 12.20
CA LEU A 62 -6.20 -12.56 11.83
C LEU A 62 -4.74 -12.90 11.59
N ALA A 63 -4.00 -12.01 10.94
CA ALA A 63 -2.58 -12.20 10.65
C ALA A 63 -1.89 -10.85 10.45
N ALA A 64 -0.62 -10.78 10.86
CA ALA A 64 0.27 -9.67 10.54
C ALA A 64 1.61 -10.25 10.06
N PHE A 65 2.07 -9.78 8.91
CA PHE A 65 3.36 -10.13 8.34
C PHE A 65 4.16 -8.87 8.14
N SER A 66 5.41 -8.89 8.53
CA SER A 66 6.35 -7.80 8.24
C SER A 66 7.56 -8.40 7.53
N ASP A 67 7.89 -7.86 6.37
CA ASP A 67 9.08 -8.21 5.61
C ASP A 67 9.81 -6.92 5.24
N HIS A 68 10.94 -6.68 5.91
CA HIS A 68 11.79 -5.50 5.76
C HIS A 68 11.03 -4.16 5.87
N LEU A 69 10.53 -3.64 4.76
CA LEU A 69 9.87 -2.33 4.68
C LEU A 69 8.35 -2.44 4.45
N ASP A 70 7.85 -3.65 4.23
CA ASP A 70 6.44 -3.91 3.96
C ASP A 70 5.80 -4.61 5.16
N THR A 71 4.68 -4.10 5.61
CA THR A 71 3.85 -4.73 6.65
C THR A 71 2.45 -4.97 6.09
N VAL A 72 1.95 -6.18 6.27
CA VAL A 72 0.61 -6.59 5.83
C VAL A 72 -0.18 -7.05 7.05
N CYS A 73 -1.35 -6.45 7.26
CA CYS A 73 -2.32 -6.84 8.30
C CYS A 73 -3.60 -7.34 7.65
N LEU A 74 -4.02 -8.54 8.01
CA LEU A 74 -5.32 -9.10 7.63
C LEU A 74 -6.29 -8.96 8.81
N LEU A 75 -7.40 -8.29 8.57
CA LEU A 75 -8.38 -7.90 9.56
C LEU A 75 -9.73 -8.54 9.26
N SER A 76 -10.48 -8.87 10.31
CA SER A 76 -11.86 -9.34 10.23
C SER A 76 -12.75 -8.47 11.10
N TYR A 77 -13.93 -8.14 10.59
CA TYR A 77 -14.95 -7.34 11.24
C TYR A 77 -16.26 -8.12 11.31
N SER A 78 -17.10 -7.84 12.30
CA SER A 78 -18.50 -8.26 12.26
C SER A 78 -19.19 -7.68 11.03
N ALA A 79 -19.95 -8.47 10.29
CA ALA A 79 -20.60 -8.01 9.06
C ALA A 79 -21.52 -6.80 9.27
N GLU A 80 -22.17 -6.71 10.44
CA GLU A 80 -23.10 -5.62 10.77
C GLU A 80 -22.39 -4.27 11.01
N GLN A 81 -21.14 -4.29 11.48
CA GLN A 81 -20.39 -3.10 11.87
C GLN A 81 -19.19 -2.83 10.96
N ALA A 82 -18.94 -3.69 9.99
CA ALA A 82 -17.73 -3.69 9.19
C ALA A 82 -17.41 -2.34 8.51
N GLU A 83 -18.41 -1.70 7.92
CA GLU A 83 -18.21 -0.40 7.24
C GLU A 83 -17.81 0.71 8.24
N SER A 84 -18.53 0.79 9.35
CA SER A 84 -18.31 1.79 10.40
C SER A 84 -16.94 1.60 11.08
N GLU A 85 -16.62 0.37 11.46
CA GLU A 85 -15.37 0.03 12.14
C GLU A 85 -14.16 0.19 11.21
N SER A 86 -14.28 -0.26 9.95
CA SER A 86 -13.23 -0.07 8.94
C SER A 86 -12.96 1.41 8.67
N GLU A 87 -14.02 2.22 8.51
CA GLU A 87 -13.86 3.66 8.30
C GLU A 87 -13.20 4.35 9.48
N THR A 88 -13.60 3.99 10.70
CA THR A 88 -13.03 4.54 11.94
C THR A 88 -11.56 4.17 12.06
N LEU A 89 -11.22 2.90 11.84
CA LEU A 89 -9.83 2.44 11.85
C LEU A 89 -8.98 3.14 10.77
N LEU A 90 -9.46 3.20 9.53
CA LEU A 90 -8.72 3.86 8.46
C LEU A 90 -8.51 5.36 8.71
N ARG A 91 -9.46 6.02 9.39
CA ARG A 91 -9.32 7.41 9.82
C ARG A 91 -8.24 7.56 10.89
N ALA A 92 -8.23 6.68 11.90
CA ALA A 92 -7.20 6.66 12.93
C ALA A 92 -5.81 6.40 12.34
N ILE A 93 -5.68 5.39 11.47
CA ILE A 93 -4.42 5.09 10.76
C ILE A 93 -3.94 6.30 9.95
N ARG A 94 -4.83 6.99 9.24
CA ARG A 94 -4.46 8.22 8.50
C ARG A 94 -3.89 9.29 9.41
N GLN A 95 -4.43 9.44 10.59
CA GLN A 95 -3.95 10.43 11.56
C GLN A 95 -2.54 10.09 12.05
N GLU A 96 -2.29 8.83 12.41
CA GLU A 96 -0.98 8.36 12.85
C GLU A 96 0.09 8.54 11.77
N ILE A 97 -0.21 8.11 10.54
CA ILE A 97 0.71 8.26 9.41
C ILE A 97 0.99 9.74 9.12
N ARG A 98 -0.02 10.61 9.16
CA ARG A 98 0.17 12.05 8.97
C ARG A 98 1.03 12.66 10.06
N SER A 99 0.84 12.25 11.30
CA SER A 99 1.65 12.70 12.43
C SER A 99 3.12 12.34 12.21
N LEU A 100 3.43 11.09 11.87
CA LEU A 100 4.79 10.65 11.56
C LEU A 100 5.39 11.44 10.38
N ASN A 101 4.68 11.50 9.27
CA ASN A 101 5.17 12.14 8.05
C ASN A 101 5.35 13.67 8.20
N SER A 102 4.65 14.30 9.14
CA SER A 102 4.76 15.74 9.39
C SER A 102 6.04 16.13 10.13
N VAL A 103 6.56 15.24 10.96
CA VAL A 103 7.78 15.48 11.76
C VAL A 103 9.02 14.89 11.10
N ASN A 104 8.83 14.03 10.11
CA ASN A 104 9.92 13.30 9.48
C ASN A 104 9.94 13.55 7.97
N HIS A 105 11.02 14.17 7.49
CA HIS A 105 11.20 14.51 6.07
C HIS A 105 12.05 13.46 5.31
N LEU A 106 12.66 12.52 6.01
CA LEU A 106 13.59 11.54 5.45
C LEU A 106 12.91 10.21 5.14
N ILE A 107 11.82 9.90 5.84
CA ILE A 107 10.98 8.74 5.56
C ILE A 107 9.55 9.19 5.32
N HIS A 108 8.85 8.43 4.49
CA HIS A 108 7.44 8.63 4.22
C HIS A 108 6.71 7.29 4.35
N LEU A 109 5.86 7.18 5.38
CA LEU A 109 5.01 6.03 5.57
C LEU A 109 3.71 6.21 4.77
N THR A 110 3.33 5.20 4.02
CA THR A 110 2.06 5.14 3.29
C THR A 110 1.35 3.84 3.63
N GLY A 111 0.06 3.93 3.94
CA GLY A 111 -0.81 2.79 4.08
C GLY A 111 -1.68 2.57 2.85
N ALA A 112 -2.13 1.34 2.65
CA ALA A 112 -3.16 1.03 1.65
C ALA A 112 -4.09 -0.06 2.18
N ALA A 113 -5.35 0.00 1.79
CA ALA A 113 -6.38 -0.93 2.22
C ALA A 113 -7.12 -1.54 1.02
N SER A 114 -7.51 -2.81 1.15
CA SER A 114 -8.47 -3.45 0.25
C SER A 114 -9.88 -2.90 0.48
N LYS A 115 -10.82 -3.27 -0.38
CA LYS A 115 -12.23 -3.20 -0.05
C LYS A 115 -12.56 -4.18 1.09
N LEU A 116 -13.71 -3.98 1.71
CA LEU A 116 -14.33 -4.99 2.54
C LEU A 116 -14.85 -6.12 1.66
N LEU A 117 -14.38 -7.33 1.89
CA LEU A 117 -14.78 -8.55 1.20
C LEU A 117 -15.57 -9.44 2.17
N ASP A 118 -16.32 -10.41 1.64
CA ASP A 118 -16.97 -11.40 2.48
C ASP A 118 -15.94 -12.23 3.24
N GLY A 119 -16.27 -12.60 4.48
CA GLY A 119 -15.42 -13.37 5.39
C GLY A 119 -15.26 -14.82 4.94
N ASP A 120 -14.63 -15.00 3.80
CA ASP A 120 -14.27 -16.29 3.25
C ASP A 120 -12.75 -16.37 3.08
N THR A 121 -12.18 -17.52 3.43
CA THR A 121 -10.74 -17.76 3.26
C THR A 121 -10.28 -17.64 1.81
N GLU A 122 -11.16 -17.92 0.86
CA GLU A 122 -10.90 -17.76 -0.58
C GLU A 122 -10.69 -16.28 -0.98
N ASN A 123 -11.22 -15.35 -0.20
CA ASN A 123 -11.08 -13.92 -0.42
C ASN A 123 -9.78 -13.32 0.15
N ILE A 124 -9.02 -14.08 0.95
CA ILE A 124 -7.75 -13.59 1.54
C ILE A 124 -6.74 -13.16 0.46
N PRO A 125 -6.44 -13.97 -0.56
CA PRO A 125 -5.52 -13.56 -1.63
C PRO A 125 -5.99 -12.30 -2.35
N THR A 126 -7.30 -12.20 -2.59
CA THR A 126 -7.91 -11.03 -3.26
C THR A 126 -7.77 -9.77 -2.41
N ALA A 127 -8.00 -9.84 -1.09
CA ALA A 127 -7.82 -8.71 -0.19
C ALA A 127 -6.36 -8.22 -0.18
N VAL A 128 -5.40 -9.14 -0.09
CA VAL A 128 -3.97 -8.82 -0.12
C VAL A 128 -3.57 -8.18 -1.44
N GLU A 129 -4.01 -8.74 -2.57
CA GLU A 129 -3.69 -8.21 -3.89
C GLU A 129 -4.30 -6.81 -4.11
N GLN A 130 -5.54 -6.58 -3.67
CA GLN A 130 -6.17 -5.27 -3.72
C GLN A 130 -5.40 -4.22 -2.90
N ALA A 131 -5.01 -4.55 -1.67
CA ALA A 131 -4.25 -3.63 -0.83
C ALA A 131 -2.88 -3.31 -1.44
N LYS A 132 -2.14 -4.32 -1.94
CA LYS A 132 -0.87 -4.13 -2.64
C LYS A 132 -1.02 -3.31 -3.92
N THR A 133 -2.09 -3.51 -4.66
CA THR A 133 -2.39 -2.72 -5.87
C THR A 133 -2.67 -1.27 -5.52
N ALA A 134 -3.47 -1.00 -4.49
CA ALA A 134 -3.70 0.36 -4.01
C ALA A 134 -2.39 1.03 -3.57
N LEU A 135 -1.47 0.30 -2.93
CA LEU A 135 -0.19 0.82 -2.48
C LEU A 135 0.72 1.30 -3.64
N LYS A 136 0.59 0.71 -4.84
CA LYS A 136 1.35 1.15 -6.03
C LYS A 136 1.08 2.62 -6.39
N TRP A 137 -0.07 3.16 -6.00
CA TRP A 137 -0.44 4.57 -6.23
C TRP A 137 0.26 5.58 -5.32
N ARG A 138 1.03 5.15 -4.33
CA ARG A 138 1.71 6.05 -3.39
C ARG A 138 2.65 7.05 -4.07
N LEU A 139 3.25 6.65 -5.20
CA LEU A 139 4.17 7.50 -5.95
C LEU A 139 3.44 8.67 -6.64
N GLU A 140 2.18 8.47 -7.00
CA GLU A 140 1.31 9.49 -7.58
C GLU A 140 0.69 10.41 -6.51
N LYS A 141 0.22 9.79 -5.43
CA LYS A 141 -0.53 10.46 -4.38
C LYS A 141 0.32 10.63 -3.11
N ARG A 142 1.48 11.26 -3.25
CA ARG A 142 2.44 11.45 -2.14
C ARG A 142 1.85 12.11 -0.89
N GLN A 143 0.74 12.85 -1.02
CA GLN A 143 0.06 13.48 0.12
C GLN A 143 -0.96 12.57 0.81
N SER A 144 -1.31 11.45 0.21
CA SER A 144 -2.27 10.52 0.80
C SER A 144 -1.57 9.60 1.80
N SER A 145 -2.04 9.61 3.04
CA SER A 145 -1.51 8.73 4.09
C SER A 145 -2.05 7.30 4.01
N VAL A 146 -3.31 7.12 3.53
CA VAL A 146 -3.92 5.81 3.30
C VAL A 146 -4.69 5.81 1.99
N LEU A 147 -4.34 4.87 1.12
CA LEU A 147 -4.97 4.63 -0.17
C LEU A 147 -5.96 3.46 -0.05
N VAL A 148 -7.18 3.63 -0.52
CA VAL A 148 -8.18 2.54 -0.54
C VAL A 148 -8.32 2.04 -1.97
N PHE A 149 -8.34 0.72 -2.13
CA PHE A 149 -8.50 0.08 -3.44
C PHE A 149 -9.80 0.52 -4.11
N ASN A 150 -9.68 0.85 -5.37
CA ASN A 150 -10.81 1.20 -6.24
C ASN A 150 -10.60 0.54 -7.60
N GLU A 151 -11.66 -0.10 -8.12
CA GLU A 151 -11.59 -0.82 -9.40
C GLU A 151 -11.24 0.07 -10.58
N GLN A 152 -11.74 1.32 -10.59
CA GLN A 152 -11.40 2.29 -11.63
C GLN A 152 -9.90 2.63 -11.59
N THR A 153 -9.35 2.73 -10.39
CA THR A 153 -7.93 2.97 -10.17
C THR A 153 -7.09 1.76 -10.63
N ASP A 154 -7.55 0.53 -10.36
CA ASP A 154 -6.89 -0.69 -10.82
C ASP A 154 -6.93 -0.84 -12.34
N ALA A 155 -8.09 -0.57 -12.97
CA ALA A 155 -8.21 -0.59 -14.43
C ALA A 155 -7.24 0.40 -15.10
N ALA A 156 -7.14 1.60 -14.52
CA ALA A 156 -6.21 2.61 -14.97
C ALA A 156 -4.73 2.17 -14.84
N LEU A 157 -4.36 1.53 -13.72
CA LEU A 157 -3.01 0.96 -13.54
C LEU A 157 -2.71 -0.15 -14.56
N ARG A 158 -3.67 -1.04 -14.80
CA ARG A 158 -3.48 -2.13 -15.77
C ARG A 158 -3.23 -1.58 -17.18
N GLU A 159 -3.96 -0.54 -17.57
CA GLU A 159 -3.76 0.11 -18.86
C GLU A 159 -2.35 0.72 -18.95
N ILE A 160 -1.88 1.37 -17.90
CA ILE A 160 -0.52 1.91 -17.81
C ILE A 160 0.52 0.79 -17.88
N VAL A 161 0.36 -0.26 -17.07
CA VAL A 161 1.28 -1.40 -17.05
C VAL A 161 1.34 -2.08 -18.41
N MET A 162 0.20 -2.28 -19.08
CA MET A 162 0.18 -2.85 -20.42
C MET A 162 0.91 -1.96 -21.45
N PHE A 163 0.92 -0.66 -21.24
CA PHE A 163 1.67 0.27 -22.10
C PHE A 163 3.19 0.15 -21.89
N TYR A 164 3.63 -0.22 -20.68
CA TYR A 164 5.05 -0.29 -20.31
C TYR A 164 5.70 -1.66 -20.55
N THR A 165 4.94 -2.71 -20.84
CA THR A 165 5.50 -4.05 -21.00
C THR A 165 6.05 -4.30 -22.40
N GLY A 166 7.24 -4.91 -22.47
CA GLY A 166 7.82 -5.57 -23.62
C GLY A 166 8.86 -4.74 -24.38
N GLU A 167 8.45 -4.00 -25.41
CA GLU A 167 9.40 -3.30 -26.30
C GLU A 167 10.18 -2.18 -25.60
N TRP A 168 9.55 -1.52 -24.64
CA TRP A 168 10.15 -0.40 -23.93
C TRP A 168 11.24 -0.86 -22.95
N GLU A 169 10.98 -1.91 -22.17
CA GLU A 169 11.95 -2.45 -21.22
C GLU A 169 13.20 -2.94 -21.95
N ASN A 170 13.01 -3.66 -23.05
CA ASN A 170 14.11 -4.14 -23.87
C ASN A 170 14.91 -2.98 -24.46
N SER A 171 14.22 -1.95 -25.01
CA SER A 171 14.89 -0.78 -25.58
C SER A 171 15.65 0.04 -24.55
N LEU A 172 15.13 0.13 -23.31
CA LEU A 172 15.82 0.83 -22.21
C LEU A 172 17.03 0.00 -21.73
N SER A 173 16.88 -1.32 -21.61
CA SER A 173 17.97 -2.21 -21.25
C SER A 173 19.10 -2.12 -22.27
N ASP A 174 18.77 -2.18 -23.55
CA ASP A 174 19.73 -2.06 -24.64
C ASP A 174 20.48 -0.72 -24.61
N ALA A 175 19.76 0.38 -24.39
CA ALA A 175 20.35 1.71 -24.30
C ALA A 175 21.29 1.83 -23.09
N VAL A 176 20.92 1.26 -21.95
CA VAL A 176 21.75 1.25 -20.72
C VAL A 176 22.98 0.36 -20.92
N GLU A 177 22.83 -0.84 -21.49
CA GLU A 177 23.94 -1.75 -21.76
C GLU A 177 24.99 -1.16 -22.71
N HIS A 178 24.53 -0.38 -23.69
CA HIS A 178 25.41 0.31 -24.63
C HIS A 178 25.88 1.69 -24.17
N MET A 179 25.54 2.09 -22.93
CA MET A 179 25.83 3.43 -22.36
C MET A 179 25.32 4.58 -23.25
N ASP A 180 24.24 4.35 -24.02
CA ASP A 180 23.58 5.36 -24.84
C ASP A 180 22.64 6.20 -23.98
N THR A 181 23.21 7.21 -23.34
CA THR A 181 22.51 8.11 -22.44
C THR A 181 21.42 8.94 -23.14
N ASP A 182 21.60 9.25 -24.41
CA ASP A 182 20.64 10.06 -25.18
C ASP A 182 19.40 9.23 -25.52
N SER A 183 19.56 8.00 -25.97
CA SER A 183 18.47 7.06 -26.22
C SER A 183 17.73 6.71 -24.94
N ALA A 184 18.45 6.43 -23.85
CA ALA A 184 17.84 6.17 -22.54
C ALA A 184 17.01 7.37 -22.05
N ALA A 185 17.56 8.58 -22.14
CA ALA A 185 16.85 9.80 -21.74
C ALA A 185 15.64 10.09 -22.64
N ALA A 186 15.72 9.80 -23.94
CA ALA A 186 14.59 9.97 -24.86
C ALA A 186 13.46 8.98 -24.55
N LEU A 187 13.80 7.73 -24.24
CA LEU A 187 12.84 6.72 -23.83
C LEU A 187 12.13 7.12 -22.52
N ILE A 188 12.88 7.55 -21.51
CA ILE A 188 12.32 8.00 -20.22
C ILE A 188 11.39 9.20 -20.44
N ARG A 189 11.78 10.21 -21.23
CA ARG A 189 10.92 11.36 -21.55
C ARG A 189 9.64 10.95 -22.27
N ARG A 190 9.72 10.00 -23.21
CA ARG A 190 8.56 9.48 -23.93
C ARG A 190 7.56 8.81 -22.99
N VAL A 191 8.08 8.02 -22.06
CA VAL A 191 7.29 7.38 -21.02
C VAL A 191 6.61 8.44 -20.14
N TRP A 192 7.39 9.40 -19.66
CA TRP A 192 6.88 10.49 -18.82
C TRP A 192 5.79 11.31 -19.50
N SER A 193 5.98 11.66 -20.79
CA SER A 193 4.97 12.40 -21.56
C SER A 193 3.67 11.61 -21.71
N LYS A 194 3.77 10.30 -21.92
CA LYS A 194 2.59 9.43 -21.98
C LYS A 194 1.88 9.32 -20.65
N TRP A 195 2.63 9.25 -19.58
CA TRP A 195 2.10 9.24 -18.21
C TRP A 195 1.35 10.56 -17.92
N GLU A 196 1.92 11.72 -18.25
CA GLU A 196 1.25 13.01 -18.07
C GLU A 196 -0.01 13.13 -18.92
N GLU A 197 0.03 12.67 -20.17
CA GLU A 197 -1.13 12.64 -21.06
C GLU A 197 -2.26 11.78 -20.44
N TYR A 198 -1.91 10.63 -19.88
CA TYR A 198 -2.85 9.75 -19.21
C TYR A 198 -3.44 10.41 -17.97
N ARG A 199 -2.59 10.98 -17.12
CA ARG A 199 -2.99 11.70 -15.90
C ARG A 199 -3.96 12.86 -16.17
N THR A 200 -3.74 13.60 -17.26
CA THR A 200 -4.61 14.73 -17.63
C THR A 200 -5.94 14.31 -18.25
N ARG A 201 -6.00 13.15 -18.87
CA ARG A 201 -7.25 12.61 -19.44
C ARG A 201 -8.18 11.97 -18.40
N GLN A 202 -7.68 11.62 -17.24
CA GLN A 202 -8.45 10.97 -16.17
C GLN A 202 -8.63 11.93 -14.98
N PRO A 203 -9.68 12.76 -14.96
CA PRO A 203 -9.97 13.69 -13.85
C PRO A 203 -10.22 12.98 -12.52
N LEU A 204 -10.37 11.66 -12.52
CA LEU A 204 -10.48 10.81 -11.31
C LEU A 204 -9.28 10.93 -10.36
N PHE A 205 -8.12 11.35 -10.85
CA PHE A 205 -6.93 11.51 -10.02
C PHE A 205 -6.90 12.83 -9.24
N SER A 206 -7.62 13.84 -9.70
CA SER A 206 -7.65 15.15 -9.05
C SER A 206 -8.82 15.34 -8.06
N ALA A 207 -9.90 14.59 -8.21
CA ALA A 207 -11.13 14.80 -7.45
C ALA A 207 -11.24 13.98 -6.15
N GLY A 208 -10.34 13.04 -5.89
CA GLY A 208 -10.44 12.13 -4.73
C GLY A 208 -9.61 12.53 -3.52
N ALA A 209 -8.82 13.60 -3.57
CA ALA A 209 -7.96 13.99 -2.47
C ALA A 209 -8.66 14.89 -1.43
N ASP A 210 -9.76 15.53 -1.78
CA ASP A 210 -10.45 16.55 -0.98
C ASP A 210 -11.92 16.24 -0.69
N ALA A 211 -12.39 15.02 -0.88
CA ALA A 211 -13.63 14.62 -0.24
C ALA A 211 -13.38 14.50 1.26
N VAL A 212 -13.21 15.64 1.89
CA VAL A 212 -13.43 15.84 3.30
C VAL A 212 -14.92 15.54 3.51
N LEU A 213 -15.22 14.37 4.03
CA LEU A 213 -16.51 14.14 4.66
C LEU A 213 -16.62 15.12 5.83
N PRO A 214 -17.78 15.76 5.99
CA PRO A 214 -18.02 16.76 7.01
C PRO A 214 -17.83 16.25 8.42
#